data_f6e6f35a7fea544373a2f075ea7e37ff
#
_entry.id   f6e6f35a7fea544373a2f075ea7e37ff
#
_cell.length_a   1.000
_cell.length_b   1.000
_cell.length_c   1.000
_cell.angle_alpha   90.00
_cell.angle_beta   90.00
_cell.angle_gamma   90.00
#
_symmetry.space_group_name_H-M   'P 1'
#
loop_
_entity.id
_entity.type
_entity.pdbx_description
1 polymer ?
#
loop_
_entity_poly.entity_id
_entity_poly.type
_entity_poly.pdbx_seq_one_letter_code
_entity_poly.pdbx_strand_id
1 'polypeptide(L)'
;ENFRETVLQLEKWNRFFEQFPELIFQGRTAADIKVAKDTNRTAIFFGSQNPSCIEDDIGLVEILHTLGLRFMQLTYNNQSLLATGCYEESDTGLTRMGREVVSEMNRVGLVVDMSHSSERSTLDAIDYSARPIAITHANPNFWHSALRNKSNEVLQALGNSDGMLGFSIYPHHLKDGSFCSIQNFCDMIAKTIDLIGENNVGIGTDLC
;
A
#
# COMPACT_ATOMS: atom_id res chain seq x y z
N GLU A 1 12.26 -2.20 10.45
CA GLU A 1 13.34 -1.48 9.69
C GLU A 1 13.39 -0.04 10.15
N ASN A 2 14.52 0.42 10.66
CA ASN A 2 14.76 1.82 11.00
C ASN A 2 15.22 2.62 9.76
N PHE A 3 15.38 3.94 9.91
CA PHE A 3 15.83 4.82 8.82
C PHE A 3 17.12 4.33 8.15
N ARG A 4 18.13 3.95 8.94
CA ARG A 4 19.42 3.48 8.41
C ARG A 4 19.27 2.22 7.54
N GLU A 5 18.47 1.26 7.98
CA GLU A 5 18.23 0.02 7.22
C GLU A 5 17.51 0.31 5.91
N THR A 6 16.52 1.21 5.94
CA THR A 6 15.80 1.66 4.73
C THR A 6 16.77 2.30 3.72
N VAL A 7 17.63 3.20 4.17
CA VAL A 7 18.65 3.82 3.29
C VAL A 7 19.61 2.80 2.69
N LEU A 8 20.02 1.78 3.46
CA LEU A 8 20.88 0.71 2.95
C LEU A 8 20.17 -0.18 1.92
N GLN A 9 18.86 -0.38 2.04
CA GLN A 9 18.08 -1.09 1.02
C GLN A 9 17.98 -0.28 -0.28
N LEU A 10 17.74 1.04 -0.17
CA LEU A 10 17.74 1.93 -1.34
C LEU A 10 19.09 1.93 -2.07
N GLU A 11 20.21 1.90 -1.32
CA GLU A 11 21.56 1.81 -1.91
C GLU A 11 21.76 0.52 -2.72
N LYS A 12 21.30 -0.63 -2.20
CA LYS A 12 21.33 -1.90 -2.94
C LYS A 12 20.55 -1.81 -4.26
N TRP A 13 19.36 -1.21 -4.25
CA TRP A 13 18.58 -1.02 -5.45
C TRP A 13 19.25 -0.09 -6.47
N ASN A 14 19.94 0.97 -6.02
CA ASN A 14 20.72 1.83 -6.91
C ASN A 14 21.78 1.02 -7.66
N ARG A 15 22.47 0.06 -6.99
CA ARG A 15 23.41 -0.84 -7.66
C ARG A 15 22.73 -1.75 -8.70
N PHE A 16 21.53 -2.26 -8.44
CA PHE A 16 20.80 -3.04 -9.43
C PHE A 16 20.41 -2.20 -10.64
N PHE A 17 20.00 -0.94 -10.47
CA PHE A 17 19.72 -0.04 -11.60
C PHE A 17 20.96 0.26 -12.43
N GLU A 18 22.13 0.38 -11.80
CA GLU A 18 23.43 0.55 -12.50
C GLU A 18 23.85 -0.74 -13.23
N GLN A 19 23.59 -1.90 -12.64
CA GLN A 19 23.96 -3.20 -13.20
C GLN A 19 23.06 -3.66 -14.35
N PHE A 20 21.77 -3.31 -14.30
CA PHE A 20 20.75 -3.78 -15.24
C PHE A 20 19.94 -2.63 -15.86
N PRO A 21 20.58 -1.57 -16.40
CA PRO A 21 19.88 -0.37 -16.86
C PRO A 21 18.98 -0.62 -18.06
N GLU A 22 19.20 -1.70 -18.83
CA GLU A 22 18.38 -2.13 -19.95
C GLU A 22 17.10 -2.87 -19.54
N LEU A 23 17.00 -3.35 -18.29
CA LEU A 23 15.86 -4.12 -17.79
C LEU A 23 14.99 -3.31 -16.82
N ILE A 24 15.63 -2.57 -15.90
CA ILE A 24 14.95 -1.90 -14.79
C ILE A 24 15.45 -0.47 -14.59
N PHE A 25 14.61 0.35 -13.99
CA PHE A 25 14.98 1.68 -13.50
C PHE A 25 14.08 2.14 -12.35
N GLN A 26 14.53 3.13 -11.59
CA GLN A 26 13.73 3.68 -10.52
C GLN A 26 12.56 4.49 -11.06
N GLY A 27 11.32 4.07 -10.76
CA GLY A 27 10.11 4.86 -10.98
C GLY A 27 9.94 5.90 -9.88
N ARG A 28 9.64 7.13 -10.25
CA ARG A 28 9.41 8.25 -9.32
C ARG A 28 8.10 8.97 -9.56
N THR A 29 7.56 8.88 -10.77
CA THR A 29 6.33 9.56 -11.19
C THR A 29 5.47 8.64 -12.04
N ALA A 30 4.18 8.95 -12.18
CA ALA A 30 3.29 8.21 -13.08
C ALA A 30 3.77 8.21 -14.54
N ALA A 31 4.49 9.24 -14.97
CA ALA A 31 5.07 9.30 -16.32
C ALA A 31 6.10 8.17 -16.56
N ASP A 32 6.77 7.68 -15.51
CA ASP A 32 7.75 6.60 -15.61
C ASP A 32 7.10 5.27 -16.01
N ILE A 33 5.79 5.09 -15.75
CA ILE A 33 5.03 3.93 -16.23
C ILE A 33 4.97 3.92 -17.77
N LYS A 34 4.77 5.09 -18.37
CA LYS A 34 4.80 5.23 -19.83
C LYS A 34 6.19 4.98 -20.39
N VAL A 35 7.22 5.55 -19.77
CA VAL A 35 8.63 5.30 -20.13
C VAL A 35 8.94 3.81 -20.07
N ALA A 36 8.51 3.10 -19.04
CA ALA A 36 8.70 1.65 -18.89
C ALA A 36 8.10 0.89 -20.08
N LYS A 37 6.86 1.20 -20.45
CA LYS A 37 6.18 0.61 -21.62
C LYS A 37 6.91 0.93 -22.93
N ASP A 38 7.22 2.19 -23.17
CA ASP A 38 7.84 2.65 -24.42
C ASP A 38 9.24 2.09 -24.62
N THR A 39 9.97 1.79 -23.54
CA THR A 39 11.34 1.27 -23.56
C THR A 39 11.43 -0.24 -23.29
N ASN A 40 10.30 -0.93 -23.09
CA ASN A 40 10.23 -2.34 -22.69
C ASN A 40 11.09 -2.67 -21.46
N ARG A 41 11.09 -1.77 -20.47
CA ARG A 41 11.76 -1.92 -19.16
C ARG A 41 10.73 -1.95 -18.03
N THR A 42 11.16 -2.32 -16.83
CA THR A 42 10.34 -2.28 -15.63
C THR A 42 10.71 -1.05 -14.78
N ALA A 43 9.73 -0.20 -14.49
CA ALA A 43 9.89 0.85 -13.49
C ALA A 43 9.64 0.28 -12.10
N ILE A 44 10.58 0.42 -11.19
CA ILE A 44 10.50 -0.03 -9.79
C ILE A 44 10.17 1.16 -8.90
N PHE A 45 9.00 1.13 -8.26
CA PHE A 45 8.58 2.14 -7.27
C PHE A 45 8.79 1.58 -5.87
N PHE A 46 9.50 2.32 -5.03
CA PHE A 46 9.77 1.89 -3.66
C PHE A 46 8.59 2.15 -2.73
N GLY A 47 8.27 1.15 -1.91
CA GLY A 47 7.30 1.22 -0.84
C GLY A 47 7.88 0.70 0.47
N SER A 48 7.45 1.27 1.60
CA SER A 48 7.74 0.74 2.93
C SER A 48 6.47 0.13 3.53
N GLN A 49 6.54 -1.13 3.91
CA GLN A 49 5.43 -1.83 4.58
C GLN A 49 5.31 -1.48 6.09
N ASN A 50 6.22 -0.66 6.61
CA ASN A 50 6.21 -0.27 8.01
C ASN A 50 6.64 1.19 8.17
N PRO A 51 6.00 2.00 9.02
CA PRO A 51 6.38 3.39 9.24
C PRO A 51 7.64 3.57 10.09
N SER A 52 8.23 2.50 10.63
CA SER A 52 9.41 2.58 11.50
C SER A 52 10.64 3.23 10.82
N CYS A 53 10.61 3.37 9.49
CA CYS A 53 11.62 4.13 8.74
C CYS A 53 11.61 5.64 9.02
N ILE A 54 10.51 6.20 9.53
CA ILE A 54 10.44 7.60 9.97
C ILE A 54 10.69 7.75 11.48
N GLU A 55 10.84 6.65 12.20
CA GLU A 55 11.06 6.62 13.65
C GLU A 55 9.95 7.43 14.37
N ASP A 56 10.30 8.50 15.08
CA ASP A 56 9.36 9.45 15.69
C ASP A 56 9.49 10.87 15.10
N ASP A 57 10.15 11.01 13.93
CA ASP A 57 10.43 12.29 13.26
C ASP A 57 9.69 12.40 11.92
N ILE A 58 8.66 13.25 11.87
CA ILE A 58 7.86 13.50 10.67
C ILE A 58 8.70 14.08 9.53
N GLY A 59 9.79 14.80 9.82
CA GLY A 59 10.70 15.36 8.81
C GLY A 59 11.35 14.27 7.94
N LEU A 60 11.46 13.04 8.44
CA LEU A 60 11.99 11.92 7.67
C LEU A 60 11.07 11.48 6.51
N VAL A 61 9.79 11.82 6.53
CA VAL A 61 8.86 11.57 5.41
C VAL A 61 9.35 12.26 4.13
N GLU A 62 9.70 13.55 4.21
CA GLU A 62 10.23 14.31 3.07
C GLU A 62 11.60 13.77 2.61
N ILE A 63 12.46 13.41 3.55
CA ILE A 63 13.78 12.85 3.24
C ILE A 63 13.63 11.52 2.47
N LEU A 64 12.80 10.60 2.96
CA LEU A 64 12.55 9.32 2.30
C LEU A 64 11.91 9.49 0.92
N HIS A 65 10.96 10.43 0.77
CA HIS A 65 10.40 10.76 -0.53
C HIS A 65 11.49 11.27 -1.50
N THR A 66 12.39 12.13 -1.04
CA THR A 66 13.52 12.65 -1.83
C THR A 66 14.47 11.51 -2.25
N LEU A 67 14.73 10.55 -1.36
CA LEU A 67 15.51 9.35 -1.66
C LEU A 67 14.81 8.38 -2.61
N GLY A 68 13.51 8.54 -2.85
CA GLY A 68 12.78 7.79 -3.87
C GLY A 68 11.63 6.93 -3.38
N LEU A 69 11.31 6.94 -2.09
CA LEU A 69 10.11 6.26 -1.56
C LEU A 69 8.84 6.88 -2.18
N ARG A 70 7.86 6.04 -2.53
CA ARG A 70 6.59 6.48 -3.13
C ARG A 70 5.35 5.97 -2.42
N PHE A 71 5.48 4.93 -1.62
CA PHE A 71 4.41 4.35 -0.80
C PHE A 71 4.91 4.15 0.62
N MET A 72 4.08 4.39 1.62
CA MET A 72 4.39 4.02 3.00
C MET A 72 3.12 3.59 3.73
N GLN A 73 3.20 2.46 4.43
CA GLN A 73 2.16 2.01 5.33
C GLN A 73 2.27 2.71 6.69
N LEU A 74 1.11 2.98 7.29
CA LEU A 74 1.05 3.62 8.61
C LEU A 74 1.23 2.62 9.77
N THR A 75 1.08 1.33 9.48
CA THR A 75 1.30 0.24 10.46
C THR A 75 1.51 -1.09 9.74
N TYR A 76 2.12 -2.05 10.43
CA TYR A 76 2.25 -3.44 9.98
C TYR A 76 1.66 -4.40 11.02
N ASN A 77 0.43 -4.85 10.79
CA ASN A 77 -0.35 -5.78 11.61
C ASN A 77 -0.72 -5.29 13.01
N ASN A 78 0.22 -4.75 13.76
CA ASN A 78 0.07 -4.34 15.16
C ASN A 78 -0.08 -2.82 15.29
N GLN A 79 -0.26 -2.33 16.52
CA GLN A 79 -0.26 -0.90 16.81
C GLN A 79 1.10 -0.28 16.51
N SER A 80 1.10 0.82 15.74
CA SER A 80 2.24 1.69 15.55
C SER A 80 2.07 3.03 16.29
N LEU A 81 3.03 3.94 16.15
CA LEU A 81 2.87 5.33 16.60
C LEU A 81 1.80 6.08 15.80
N LEU A 82 1.42 5.59 14.60
CA LEU A 82 0.57 6.30 13.64
C LEU A 82 -0.85 5.76 13.56
N ALA A 83 -1.02 4.43 13.65
CA ALA A 83 -2.30 3.77 13.38
C ALA A 83 -2.41 2.41 14.08
N THR A 84 -3.64 1.94 14.25
CA THR A 84 -3.95 0.60 14.71
C THR A 84 -3.83 -0.41 13.56
N GLY A 85 -3.16 -1.54 13.80
CA GLY A 85 -3.03 -2.63 12.84
C GLY A 85 -4.23 -3.57 12.82
N CYS A 86 -4.32 -4.41 11.77
CA CYS A 86 -5.48 -5.29 11.55
C CYS A 86 -5.58 -6.46 12.54
N TYR A 87 -4.54 -6.76 13.31
CA TYR A 87 -4.54 -7.83 14.31
C TYR A 87 -4.72 -7.34 15.76
N GLU A 88 -4.90 -6.03 15.96
CA GLU A 88 -5.18 -5.51 17.29
C GLU A 88 -6.63 -5.79 17.71
N GLU A 89 -6.83 -6.11 18.98
CA GLU A 89 -8.16 -6.34 19.56
C GLU A 89 -8.96 -5.03 19.68
N SER A 90 -8.27 -3.92 19.97
CA SER A 90 -8.87 -2.60 20.13
C SER A 90 -8.49 -1.70 18.96
N ASP A 91 -9.46 -1.41 18.11
CA ASP A 91 -9.26 -0.52 16.98
C ASP A 91 -9.51 0.95 17.37
N THR A 92 -8.43 1.70 17.56
CA THR A 92 -8.49 3.11 17.97
C THR A 92 -8.35 4.10 16.81
N GLY A 93 -8.13 3.58 15.58
CA GLY A 93 -7.97 4.40 14.37
C GLY A 93 -6.61 5.10 14.27
N LEU A 94 -6.57 6.22 13.56
CA LEU A 94 -5.36 7.05 13.43
C LEU A 94 -5.04 7.78 14.72
N THR A 95 -3.78 7.76 15.13
CA THR A 95 -3.27 8.60 16.21
C THR A 95 -3.19 10.06 15.76
N ARG A 96 -2.92 10.98 16.71
CA ARG A 96 -2.63 12.37 16.36
C ARG A 96 -1.40 12.47 15.45
N MET A 97 -0.31 11.78 15.78
CA MET A 97 0.89 11.74 14.93
C MET A 97 0.59 11.12 13.56
N GLY A 98 -0.27 10.09 13.50
CA GLY A 98 -0.72 9.49 12.25
C GLY A 98 -1.35 10.50 11.30
N ARG A 99 -2.21 11.39 11.79
CA ARG A 99 -2.82 12.47 11.00
C ARG A 99 -1.79 13.47 10.50
N GLU A 100 -0.84 13.86 11.35
CA GLU A 100 0.24 14.78 10.98
C GLU A 100 1.13 14.15 9.89
N VAL A 101 1.44 12.85 9.99
CA VAL A 101 2.18 12.09 8.97
C VAL A 101 1.39 11.99 7.66
N VAL A 102 0.09 11.70 7.69
CA VAL A 102 -0.76 11.69 6.48
C VAL A 102 -0.73 13.05 5.77
N SER A 103 -0.83 14.15 6.54
CA SER A 103 -0.71 15.50 5.98
C SER A 103 0.63 15.73 5.30
N GLU A 104 1.72 15.30 5.92
CA GLU A 104 3.07 15.43 5.34
C GLU A 104 3.26 14.54 4.11
N MET A 105 2.77 13.29 4.15
CA MET A 105 2.76 12.39 2.98
C MET A 105 2.00 13.03 1.80
N ASN A 106 0.85 13.63 2.07
CA ASN A 106 0.07 14.36 1.05
C ASN A 106 0.85 15.56 0.49
N ARG A 107 1.54 16.33 1.34
CA ARG A 107 2.34 17.49 0.95
C ARG A 107 3.44 17.10 -0.01
N VAL A 108 4.21 16.05 0.29
CA VAL A 108 5.35 15.62 -0.53
C VAL A 108 4.95 14.75 -1.74
N GLY A 109 3.74 14.17 -1.74
CA GLY A 109 3.27 13.26 -2.78
C GLY A 109 3.63 11.79 -2.54
N LEU A 110 3.82 11.40 -1.30
CA LEU A 110 3.98 10.00 -0.87
C LEU A 110 2.59 9.37 -0.68
N VAL A 111 2.34 8.22 -1.29
CA VAL A 111 1.05 7.52 -1.22
C VAL A 111 0.89 6.84 0.14
N VAL A 112 -0.24 7.09 0.80
CA VAL A 112 -0.62 6.40 2.03
C VAL A 112 -1.13 5.00 1.66
N ASP A 113 -0.51 3.95 2.23
CA ASP A 113 -0.93 2.56 2.06
C ASP A 113 -1.50 2.01 3.37
N MET A 114 -2.74 1.48 3.30
CA MET A 114 -3.49 0.97 4.45
C MET A 114 -3.68 -0.55 4.42
N SER A 115 -2.80 -1.27 3.72
CA SER A 115 -2.92 -2.73 3.54
C SER A 115 -2.98 -3.51 4.86
N HIS A 116 -2.11 -3.19 5.83
CA HIS A 116 -2.02 -3.87 7.13
C HIS A 116 -2.79 -3.18 8.27
N SER A 117 -3.53 -2.12 7.96
CA SER A 117 -4.23 -1.32 8.95
C SER A 117 -5.60 -1.91 9.29
N SER A 118 -6.07 -1.61 10.50
CA SER A 118 -7.42 -1.91 10.97
C SER A 118 -8.49 -1.19 10.15
N GLU A 119 -9.74 -1.55 10.36
CA GLU A 119 -10.88 -0.96 9.67
C GLU A 119 -11.00 0.53 9.95
N ARG A 120 -11.03 0.92 11.23
CA ARG A 120 -11.16 2.32 11.63
C ARG A 120 -9.96 3.15 11.19
N SER A 121 -8.73 2.63 11.32
CA SER A 121 -7.54 3.32 10.83
C SER A 121 -7.62 3.59 9.32
N THR A 122 -8.17 2.64 8.55
CA THR A 122 -8.32 2.78 7.11
C THR A 122 -9.38 3.82 6.76
N LEU A 123 -10.56 3.79 7.41
CA LEU A 123 -11.62 4.78 7.22
C LEU A 123 -11.16 6.19 7.64
N ASP A 124 -10.50 6.31 8.81
CA ASP A 124 -9.92 7.57 9.26
C ASP A 124 -8.91 8.14 8.25
N ALA A 125 -8.07 7.26 7.63
CA ALA A 125 -7.10 7.69 6.63
C ALA A 125 -7.77 8.15 5.32
N ILE A 126 -8.83 7.46 4.88
CA ILE A 126 -9.62 7.85 3.70
C ILE A 126 -10.26 9.24 3.93
N ASP A 127 -10.88 9.44 5.09
CA ASP A 127 -11.58 10.68 5.42
C ASP A 127 -10.62 11.87 5.61
N TYR A 128 -9.44 11.61 6.19
CA TYR A 128 -8.48 12.66 6.54
C TYR A 128 -7.53 13.02 5.40
N SER A 129 -7.22 12.08 4.49
CA SER A 129 -6.27 12.31 3.41
C SER A 129 -6.83 13.26 2.35
N ALA A 130 -6.07 14.31 2.01
CA ALA A 130 -6.41 15.21 0.91
C ALA A 130 -6.16 14.60 -0.50
N ARG A 131 -5.62 13.38 -0.56
CA ARG A 131 -5.31 12.65 -1.80
C ARG A 131 -5.83 11.22 -1.71
N PRO A 132 -6.13 10.56 -2.84
CA PRO A 132 -6.46 9.15 -2.85
C PRO A 132 -5.40 8.32 -2.12
N ILE A 133 -5.85 7.34 -1.34
CA ILE A 133 -4.99 6.37 -0.66
C ILE A 133 -4.95 5.05 -1.42
N ALA A 134 -4.04 4.17 -1.07
CA ALA A 134 -3.98 2.82 -1.59
C ALA A 134 -4.16 1.77 -0.48
N ILE A 135 -4.71 0.64 -0.87
CA ILE A 135 -4.59 -0.63 -0.18
C ILE A 135 -3.87 -1.54 -1.18
N THR A 136 -2.53 -1.53 -1.11
CA THR A 136 -1.71 -2.12 -2.19
C THR A 136 -1.83 -3.63 -2.29
N HIS A 137 -2.18 -4.33 -1.19
CA HIS A 137 -2.34 -5.78 -1.16
C HIS A 137 -3.31 -6.25 -0.07
N ALA A 138 -4.56 -6.46 -0.45
CA ALA A 138 -5.60 -7.05 0.40
C ALA A 138 -6.73 -7.63 -0.48
N ASN A 139 -7.68 -8.36 0.14
CA ASN A 139 -8.83 -8.93 -0.55
C ASN A 139 -10.13 -8.48 0.14
N PRO A 140 -11.29 -8.67 -0.51
CA PRO A 140 -12.58 -8.35 0.08
C PRO A 140 -13.00 -9.39 1.14
N ASN A 141 -13.46 -8.90 2.29
CA ASN A 141 -13.92 -9.74 3.39
C ASN A 141 -15.20 -10.54 3.05
N PHE A 142 -16.04 -10.02 2.14
CA PHE A 142 -17.23 -10.73 1.65
C PHE A 142 -16.91 -12.00 0.85
N TRP A 143 -15.68 -12.11 0.31
CA TRP A 143 -15.23 -13.30 -0.42
C TRP A 143 -14.57 -14.33 0.51
N HIS A 144 -13.74 -13.86 1.42
CA HIS A 144 -13.08 -14.67 2.43
C HIS A 144 -12.87 -13.85 3.70
N SER A 145 -13.45 -14.30 4.81
CA SER A 145 -13.32 -13.62 6.10
C SER A 145 -11.92 -13.84 6.67
N ALA A 146 -11.14 -12.78 6.71
CA ALA A 146 -9.81 -12.74 7.33
C ALA A 146 -9.56 -11.32 7.88
N LEU A 147 -8.80 -11.21 8.98
CA LEU A 147 -8.50 -9.92 9.62
C LEU A 147 -7.76 -8.94 8.70
N ARG A 148 -7.01 -9.46 7.73
CA ARG A 148 -6.30 -8.66 6.71
C ARG A 148 -7.21 -8.17 5.58
N ASN A 149 -8.35 -8.83 5.36
CA ASN A 149 -9.27 -8.48 4.29
C ASN A 149 -10.13 -7.28 4.69
N LYS A 150 -10.63 -6.57 3.70
CA LYS A 150 -11.34 -5.30 3.91
C LYS A 150 -12.85 -5.49 3.83
N SER A 151 -13.56 -4.81 4.72
CA SER A 151 -15.03 -4.81 4.74
C SER A 151 -15.62 -4.09 3.52
N ASN A 152 -16.90 -4.30 3.26
CA ASN A 152 -17.62 -3.56 2.21
C ASN A 152 -17.62 -2.06 2.48
N GLU A 153 -17.67 -1.64 3.75
CA GLU A 153 -17.63 -0.23 4.15
C GLU A 153 -16.31 0.41 3.73
N VAL A 154 -15.18 -0.23 4.07
CA VAL A 154 -13.85 0.24 3.65
C VAL A 154 -13.72 0.27 2.12
N LEU A 155 -14.18 -0.79 1.43
CA LEU A 155 -14.08 -0.86 -0.03
C LEU A 155 -14.89 0.24 -0.71
N GLN A 156 -16.13 0.49 -0.26
CA GLN A 156 -16.98 1.55 -0.80
C GLN A 156 -16.41 2.94 -0.51
N ALA A 157 -15.89 3.18 0.71
CA ALA A 157 -15.22 4.43 1.04
C ALA A 157 -13.98 4.65 0.16
N LEU A 158 -13.17 3.59 -0.06
CA LEU A 158 -11.99 3.63 -0.94
C LEU A 158 -12.39 3.99 -2.38
N GLY A 159 -13.39 3.31 -2.95
CA GLY A 159 -13.88 3.59 -4.31
C GLY A 159 -14.44 5.01 -4.45
N ASN A 160 -15.19 5.50 -3.47
CA ASN A 160 -15.76 6.85 -3.47
C ASN A 160 -14.70 7.97 -3.34
N SER A 161 -13.51 7.64 -2.87
CA SER A 161 -12.35 8.56 -2.72
C SER A 161 -11.31 8.43 -3.83
N ASP A 162 -11.65 7.77 -4.94
CA ASP A 162 -10.72 7.46 -6.05
C ASP A 162 -9.47 6.66 -5.60
N GLY A 163 -9.58 5.92 -4.48
CA GLY A 163 -8.52 5.09 -3.96
C GLY A 163 -8.35 3.78 -4.73
N MET A 164 -7.25 3.04 -4.47
CA MET A 164 -6.88 1.84 -5.21
C MET A 164 -6.78 0.62 -4.30
N LEU A 165 -7.44 -0.49 -4.67
CA LEU A 165 -7.25 -1.81 -4.07
C LEU A 165 -6.39 -2.69 -4.98
N GLY A 166 -5.25 -3.20 -4.46
CA GLY A 166 -4.46 -4.25 -5.09
C GLY A 166 -4.82 -5.63 -4.54
N PHE A 167 -5.22 -6.56 -5.39
CA PHE A 167 -5.60 -7.92 -4.96
C PHE A 167 -4.39 -8.77 -4.61
N SER A 168 -4.38 -9.29 -3.38
CA SER A 168 -3.35 -10.17 -2.87
C SER A 168 -3.58 -11.63 -3.30
N ILE A 169 -2.50 -12.32 -3.64
CA ILE A 169 -2.52 -13.78 -3.86
C ILE A 169 -1.95 -14.55 -2.66
N TYR A 170 -1.72 -13.87 -1.52
CA TYR A 170 -1.27 -14.53 -0.31
C TYR A 170 -2.32 -15.53 0.20
N PRO A 171 -1.98 -16.81 0.39
CA PRO A 171 -2.95 -17.90 0.60
C PRO A 171 -3.92 -17.68 1.77
N HIS A 172 -3.45 -17.09 2.88
CA HIS A 172 -4.30 -16.86 4.07
C HIS A 172 -5.39 -15.80 3.87
N HIS A 173 -5.32 -15.03 2.78
CA HIS A 173 -6.30 -14.00 2.43
C HIS A 173 -7.25 -14.43 1.33
N LEU A 174 -7.10 -15.67 0.83
CA LEU A 174 -7.88 -16.24 -0.26
C LEU A 174 -8.84 -17.33 0.22
N LYS A 175 -10.03 -17.38 -0.36
CA LYS A 175 -10.91 -18.53 -0.25
C LYS A 175 -10.19 -19.73 -0.87
N ASP A 176 -10.23 -20.87 -0.15
CA ASP A 176 -9.52 -22.10 -0.50
C ASP A 176 -7.98 -22.03 -0.34
N GLY A 177 -7.45 -20.92 0.17
CA GLY A 177 -6.03 -20.76 0.50
C GLY A 177 -5.11 -21.03 -0.69
N SER A 178 -4.12 -21.91 -0.50
CA SER A 178 -3.18 -22.32 -1.57
C SER A 178 -3.82 -23.08 -2.73
N PHE A 179 -5.06 -23.53 -2.60
CA PHE A 179 -5.83 -24.20 -3.66
C PHE A 179 -6.74 -23.26 -4.43
N CYS A 180 -6.68 -21.95 -4.17
CA CYS A 180 -7.46 -20.95 -4.89
C CYS A 180 -7.17 -21.04 -6.40
N SER A 181 -8.21 -21.34 -7.20
CA SER A 181 -8.08 -21.37 -8.64
C SER A 181 -8.04 -19.96 -9.24
N ILE A 182 -7.46 -19.83 -10.44
CA ILE A 182 -7.52 -18.58 -11.22
C ILE A 182 -8.96 -18.13 -11.42
N GLN A 183 -9.89 -19.06 -11.70
CA GLN A 183 -11.30 -18.70 -11.87
C GLN A 183 -11.89 -18.10 -10.58
N ASN A 184 -11.64 -18.72 -9.43
CA ASN A 184 -12.10 -18.21 -8.14
C ASN A 184 -11.52 -16.81 -7.86
N PHE A 185 -10.25 -16.58 -8.16
CA PHE A 185 -9.60 -15.27 -8.03
C PHE A 185 -10.22 -14.21 -8.97
N CYS A 186 -10.47 -14.57 -10.25
CA CYS A 186 -11.11 -13.68 -11.21
C CYS A 186 -12.57 -13.36 -10.82
N ASP A 187 -13.32 -14.32 -10.28
CA ASP A 187 -14.70 -14.11 -9.81
C ASP A 187 -14.74 -13.13 -8.61
N MET A 188 -13.74 -13.22 -7.71
CA MET A 188 -13.56 -12.27 -6.62
C MET A 188 -13.30 -10.85 -7.15
N ILE A 189 -12.40 -10.72 -8.12
CA ILE A 189 -12.09 -9.43 -8.77
C ILE A 189 -13.34 -8.84 -9.41
N ALA A 190 -14.07 -9.63 -10.23
CA ALA A 190 -15.27 -9.18 -10.91
C ALA A 190 -16.32 -8.62 -9.93
N LYS A 191 -16.61 -9.36 -8.85
CA LYS A 191 -17.54 -8.89 -7.80
C LYS A 191 -17.06 -7.65 -7.06
N THR A 192 -15.76 -7.47 -6.92
CA THR A 192 -15.20 -6.27 -6.30
C THR A 192 -15.29 -5.08 -7.25
N ILE A 193 -15.09 -5.29 -8.55
CA ILE A 193 -15.31 -4.26 -9.59
C ILE A 193 -16.76 -3.80 -9.60
N ASP A 194 -17.75 -4.72 -9.46
CA ASP A 194 -19.17 -4.37 -9.33
C ASP A 194 -19.45 -3.46 -8.11
N LEU A 195 -18.64 -3.56 -7.06
CA LEU A 195 -18.80 -2.79 -5.82
C LEU A 195 -18.12 -1.42 -5.86
N ILE A 196 -16.89 -1.33 -6.41
CA ILE A 196 -16.06 -0.11 -6.30
C ILE A 196 -15.60 0.46 -7.64
N GLY A 197 -15.90 -0.19 -8.76
CA GLY A 197 -15.53 0.23 -10.11
C GLY A 197 -14.18 -0.32 -10.56
N GLU A 198 -14.01 -0.44 -11.88
CA GLU A 198 -12.82 -1.01 -12.52
C GLU A 198 -11.56 -0.12 -12.38
N ASN A 199 -11.75 1.18 -12.26
CA ASN A 199 -10.64 2.14 -12.12
C ASN A 199 -9.99 2.13 -10.73
N ASN A 200 -10.62 1.47 -9.76
CA ASN A 200 -10.21 1.43 -8.35
C ASN A 200 -9.57 0.10 -7.95
N VAL A 201 -9.27 -0.75 -8.92
CA VAL A 201 -8.69 -2.08 -8.66
C VAL A 201 -7.40 -2.33 -9.44
N GLY A 202 -6.52 -3.13 -8.86
CA GLY A 202 -5.25 -3.54 -9.45
C GLY A 202 -4.77 -4.88 -8.88
N ILE A 203 -3.59 -5.31 -9.28
CA ILE A 203 -2.97 -6.53 -8.75
C ILE A 203 -1.87 -6.14 -7.77
N GLY A 204 -1.98 -6.67 -6.55
CA GLY A 204 -1.02 -6.47 -5.46
C GLY A 204 -0.62 -7.83 -4.88
N THR A 205 0.17 -8.59 -5.61
CA THR A 205 0.38 -10.04 -5.40
C THR A 205 0.86 -10.42 -4.01
N ASP A 206 1.61 -9.55 -3.33
CA ASP A 206 2.23 -9.84 -2.03
C ASP A 206 3.22 -11.03 -2.10
N LEU A 207 3.89 -11.17 -3.26
CA LEU A 207 4.95 -12.16 -3.45
C LEU A 207 6.27 -11.65 -2.87
N CYS A 208 6.93 -12.47 -2.04
CA CYS A 208 8.23 -12.21 -1.43
C CYS A 208 9.14 -13.45 -1.48
#